data_87bebf7f7a310341f2081fc730fe85e1
#
_entry.id   87bebf7f7a310341f2081fc730fe85e1
#
_cell.length_a   1.000
_cell.length_b   1.000
_cell.length_c   1.000
_cell.angle_alpha   90.00
_cell.angle_beta   90.00
_cell.angle_gamma   90.00
#
_symmetry.space_group_name_H-M   'P 1'
#
loop_
_entity.id
_entity.type
_entity.pdbx_description
1 polymer ?
#
loop_
_entity_poly.entity_id
_entity_poly.type
_entity_poly.pdbx_seq_one_letter_code
_entity_poly.pdbx_strand_id
1 'polypeptide(L)'
;MRMSVSMTAGWRSFRRYRASQWLAAARLMVAKRIVQAGWYKRRDVSTTRRPGRLFTFRLQQSEYFDGQRFRIDSHDIPFSHGMDWQQSRREALVGIRLRGWSWLRTEGLKEEHALGALLDFIATENGFTYRAEPYELSLRIQHACWWLGYHDRADVIVMQYIADAAARLRWLTEEHLSNNHLLENGFALCWAGLILDNASYRSRGLDILRTAWQSQVLPSGSHSEQSPMYQHILLARCIETIALMRNCSKETEAGFLIPVVASLAPRRSTHTRAGVGGAAAR
;
A
#
# COMPACT_ATOMS: atom_id res chain seq x y z
N MET A 1 -2.17 23.97 18.14
CA MET A 1 -3.03 24.71 17.18
C MET A 1 -3.95 23.69 16.54
N ARG A 2 -5.23 23.67 16.96
CA ARG A 2 -6.23 22.73 16.45
C ARG A 2 -6.52 23.08 15.00
N MET A 3 -6.20 22.19 14.05
CA MET A 3 -6.75 22.27 12.71
C MET A 3 -8.27 22.01 12.80
N SER A 4 -9.04 23.08 12.92
CA SER A 4 -10.44 23.02 12.58
C SER A 4 -10.52 22.90 11.06
N VAL A 5 -10.58 21.69 10.55
CA VAL A 5 -11.09 21.47 9.20
C VAL A 5 -12.52 22.01 9.24
N SER A 6 -12.73 23.13 8.56
CA SER A 6 -14.02 23.81 8.51
C SER A 6 -15.10 22.79 8.14
N MET A 7 -16.06 22.57 9.02
CA MET A 7 -17.22 21.69 8.78
C MET A 7 -17.91 22.01 7.45
N THR A 8 -17.80 23.25 6.98
CA THR A 8 -18.34 23.72 5.69
C THR A 8 -17.61 23.15 4.47
N ALA A 9 -16.29 22.89 4.55
CA ALA A 9 -15.53 22.25 3.46
C ALA A 9 -15.89 20.75 3.37
N GLY A 10 -16.05 20.08 4.51
CA GLY A 10 -16.55 18.71 4.59
C GLY A 10 -17.94 18.56 3.96
N TRP A 11 -18.87 19.42 4.27
CA TRP A 11 -20.24 19.39 3.73
C TRP A 11 -20.31 19.55 2.20
N ARG A 12 -19.44 20.38 1.60
CA ARG A 12 -19.40 20.57 0.14
C ARG A 12 -18.89 19.32 -0.60
N SER A 13 -17.95 18.62 -0.05
CA SER A 13 -17.45 17.33 -0.59
C SER A 13 -18.50 16.23 -0.47
N PHE A 14 -19.21 16.19 0.64
CA PHE A 14 -20.27 15.21 0.91
C PHE A 14 -21.47 15.33 -0.06
N ARG A 15 -21.84 16.50 -0.51
CA ARG A 15 -22.94 16.68 -1.48
C ARG A 15 -22.71 16.02 -2.85
N ARG A 16 -21.48 15.63 -3.17
CA ARG A 16 -21.11 14.97 -4.43
C ARG A 16 -21.09 13.45 -4.36
N TYR A 17 -21.26 12.86 -3.19
CA TYR A 17 -21.28 11.42 -3.03
C TYR A 17 -22.55 10.79 -3.62
N ARG A 18 -22.38 9.67 -4.35
CA ARG A 18 -23.49 8.80 -4.72
C ARG A 18 -24.06 8.12 -3.47
N ALA A 19 -25.30 7.66 -3.53
CA ALA A 19 -25.94 6.95 -2.41
C ALA A 19 -25.10 5.76 -1.90
N SER A 20 -24.47 5.03 -2.83
CA SER A 20 -23.55 3.92 -2.50
C SER A 20 -22.33 4.37 -1.68
N GLN A 21 -21.79 5.54 -1.96
CA GLN A 21 -20.65 6.09 -1.21
C GLN A 21 -21.05 6.53 0.20
N TRP A 22 -22.28 7.04 0.37
CA TRP A 22 -22.84 7.34 1.68
C TRP A 22 -23.00 6.08 2.53
N LEU A 23 -23.52 5.00 1.95
CA LEU A 23 -23.65 3.72 2.63
C LEU A 23 -22.26 3.15 3.00
N ALA A 24 -21.29 3.26 2.11
CA ALA A 24 -19.93 2.84 2.39
C ALA A 24 -19.26 3.66 3.51
N ALA A 25 -19.48 4.98 3.53
CA ALA A 25 -18.98 5.85 4.60
C ALA A 25 -19.63 5.51 5.96
N ALA A 26 -20.94 5.30 5.99
CA ALA A 26 -21.65 4.87 7.20
C ALA A 26 -21.14 3.50 7.70
N ARG A 27 -20.95 2.54 6.78
CA ARG A 27 -20.36 1.23 7.09
C ARG A 27 -18.97 1.38 7.70
N LEU A 28 -18.12 2.25 7.13
CA LEU A 28 -16.79 2.49 7.67
C LEU A 28 -16.83 3.07 9.08
N MET A 29 -17.74 3.97 9.39
CA MET A 29 -17.90 4.50 10.76
C MET A 29 -18.25 3.40 11.76
N VAL A 30 -19.16 2.50 11.41
CA VAL A 30 -19.50 1.33 12.24
C VAL A 30 -18.31 0.38 12.35
N ALA A 31 -17.64 0.08 11.25
CA ALA A 31 -16.47 -0.77 11.22
C ALA A 31 -15.32 -0.21 12.08
N LYS A 32 -15.07 1.10 12.05
CA LYS A 32 -14.10 1.74 12.95
C LYS A 32 -14.42 1.47 14.42
N ARG A 33 -15.68 1.52 14.83
CA ARG A 33 -16.11 1.19 16.22
C ARG A 33 -15.91 -0.29 16.55
N ILE A 34 -16.27 -1.19 15.63
CA ILE A 34 -16.07 -2.65 15.79
C ILE A 34 -14.58 -2.96 15.99
N VAL A 35 -13.73 -2.39 15.14
CA VAL A 35 -12.27 -2.59 15.21
C VAL A 35 -11.70 -1.97 16.50
N GLN A 36 -12.20 -0.80 16.90
CA GLN A 36 -11.79 -0.15 18.15
C GLN A 36 -12.17 -0.96 19.40
N ALA A 37 -13.33 -1.60 19.38
CA ALA A 37 -13.79 -2.48 20.46
C ALA A 37 -13.07 -3.86 20.43
N GLY A 38 -12.23 -4.15 19.45
CA GLY A 38 -11.58 -5.44 19.29
C GLY A 38 -12.54 -6.56 18.80
N TRP A 39 -13.73 -6.23 18.33
CA TRP A 39 -14.76 -7.19 17.90
C TRP A 39 -14.51 -7.68 16.46
N TYR A 40 -13.29 -8.05 16.15
CA TYR A 40 -12.93 -8.67 14.89
C TYR A 40 -12.14 -9.94 15.12
N LYS A 41 -12.37 -10.93 14.27
CA LYS A 41 -11.71 -12.22 14.42
C LYS A 41 -10.24 -12.08 14.04
N ARG A 42 -9.36 -12.25 15.01
CA ARG A 42 -7.93 -12.41 14.79
C ARG A 42 -7.64 -13.84 14.35
N ARG A 43 -6.59 -14.03 13.61
CA ARG A 43 -6.07 -15.35 13.25
C ARG A 43 -4.68 -15.48 13.85
N ASP A 44 -4.49 -16.47 14.68
CA ASP A 44 -3.17 -16.79 15.21
C ASP A 44 -2.34 -17.42 14.08
N VAL A 45 -1.14 -16.92 13.92
CA VAL A 45 -0.16 -17.48 13.00
C VAL A 45 0.64 -18.52 13.76
N SER A 46 0.23 -19.79 13.62
CA SER A 46 0.86 -20.92 14.31
C SER A 46 2.05 -21.51 13.55
N THR A 47 2.26 -21.14 12.31
CA THR A 47 3.29 -21.75 11.46
C THR A 47 4.29 -20.72 10.97
N THR A 48 5.57 -21.02 11.22
CA THR A 48 6.72 -20.28 10.69
C THR A 48 7.16 -20.82 9.32
N ARG A 49 6.20 -21.19 8.45
CA ARG A 49 6.55 -21.62 7.10
C ARG A 49 7.15 -20.44 6.36
N ARG A 50 8.37 -20.60 5.86
CA ARG A 50 8.99 -19.60 4.98
C ARG A 50 8.16 -19.44 3.72
N PRO A 51 7.88 -18.21 3.31
CA PRO A 51 7.08 -17.97 2.13
C PRO A 51 7.75 -18.41 0.82
N GLY A 52 9.06 -18.69 0.86
CA GLY A 52 9.90 -18.81 -0.32
C GLY A 52 10.33 -17.44 -0.83
N ARG A 53 11.26 -17.40 -1.76
CA ARG A 53 11.66 -16.16 -2.42
C ARG A 53 10.58 -15.71 -3.40
N LEU A 54 9.58 -14.99 -2.89
CA LEU A 54 8.40 -14.58 -3.64
C LEU A 54 8.63 -13.32 -4.47
N PHE A 55 9.59 -12.47 -4.07
CA PHE A 55 9.99 -11.30 -4.83
C PHE A 55 11.45 -11.44 -5.25
N THR A 56 11.71 -11.30 -6.55
CA THR A 56 13.04 -11.42 -7.15
C THR A 56 13.62 -10.07 -7.56
N PHE A 57 12.84 -9.01 -7.43
CA PHE A 57 13.24 -7.65 -7.79
C PHE A 57 12.81 -6.66 -6.70
N ARG A 58 13.46 -5.51 -6.72
CA ARG A 58 13.19 -4.37 -5.84
C ARG A 58 12.83 -3.18 -6.71
N LEU A 59 11.65 -2.63 -6.49
CA LEU A 59 11.33 -1.32 -7.05
C LEU A 59 11.87 -0.25 -6.10
N GLN A 60 12.62 0.68 -6.66
CA GLN A 60 13.24 1.76 -5.90
C GLN A 60 12.16 2.61 -5.21
N GLN A 61 12.43 2.97 -3.96
CA GLN A 61 11.64 3.90 -3.17
C GLN A 61 12.48 5.15 -2.91
N SER A 62 11.81 6.23 -2.54
CA SER A 62 12.47 7.49 -2.17
C SER A 62 12.96 7.51 -0.71
N GLU A 63 12.42 6.62 0.11
CA GLU A 63 12.75 6.50 1.52
C GLU A 63 14.00 5.63 1.69
N TYR A 64 14.81 6.00 2.66
CA TYR A 64 16.09 5.34 2.95
C TYR A 64 16.22 5.06 4.46
N PHE A 65 16.87 3.95 4.81
CA PHE A 65 17.23 3.59 6.18
C PHE A 65 18.58 2.87 6.19
N ASP A 66 19.52 3.32 7.02
CA ASP A 66 20.86 2.72 7.13
C ASP A 66 21.08 1.91 8.43
N GLY A 67 20.05 1.80 9.26
CA GLY A 67 20.12 1.17 10.57
C GLY A 67 20.30 2.17 11.71
N GLN A 68 20.64 3.41 11.43
CA GLN A 68 20.84 4.48 12.41
C GLN A 68 19.89 5.65 12.22
N ARG A 69 19.47 5.93 10.97
CA ARG A 69 18.53 7.01 10.65
C ARG A 69 17.70 6.67 9.43
N PHE A 70 16.50 7.21 9.42
CA PHE A 70 15.65 7.26 8.24
C PHE A 70 15.88 8.58 7.50
N ARG A 71 15.94 8.52 6.18
CA ARG A 71 15.86 9.70 5.31
C ARG A 71 14.57 9.62 4.51
N ILE A 72 13.68 10.57 4.74
CA ILE A 72 12.37 10.65 4.10
C ILE A 72 12.21 12.05 3.56
N ASP A 73 12.18 12.18 2.24
CA ASP A 73 12.29 13.46 1.54
C ASP A 73 13.57 14.21 2.01
N SER A 74 13.44 15.42 2.57
CA SER A 74 14.54 16.21 3.11
C SER A 74 14.81 16.00 4.61
N HIS A 75 14.11 15.03 5.26
CA HIS A 75 14.17 14.83 6.71
C HIS A 75 15.07 13.65 7.05
N ASP A 76 16.06 13.91 7.91
CA ASP A 76 16.83 12.88 8.58
C ASP A 76 16.23 12.65 9.99
N ILE A 77 15.75 11.43 10.23
CA ILE A 77 15.11 11.04 11.49
C ILE A 77 15.97 9.98 12.16
N PRO A 78 16.63 10.29 13.27
CA PRO A 78 17.45 9.34 13.99
C PRO A 78 16.63 8.14 14.47
N PHE A 79 17.16 6.94 14.30
CA PHE A 79 16.58 5.72 14.84
C PHE A 79 17.27 5.36 16.16
N SER A 80 16.47 5.08 17.17
CA SER A 80 16.86 4.42 18.40
C SER A 80 15.70 3.55 18.88
N HIS A 81 16.00 2.47 19.58
CA HIS A 81 14.94 1.64 20.18
C HIS A 81 14.06 2.45 21.13
N GLY A 82 12.75 2.29 21.01
CA GLY A 82 11.76 3.06 21.75
C GLY A 82 11.56 4.49 21.26
N MET A 83 12.00 4.81 20.02
CA MET A 83 11.78 6.14 19.47
C MET A 83 10.28 6.48 19.37
N ASP A 84 9.97 7.78 19.39
CA ASP A 84 8.61 8.24 19.10
C ASP A 84 8.32 8.18 17.59
N TRP A 85 7.75 7.09 17.13
CA TRP A 85 7.31 6.90 15.74
C TRP A 85 6.22 7.89 15.31
N GLN A 86 5.68 8.67 16.24
CA GLN A 86 4.68 9.71 15.97
C GLN A 86 5.29 11.12 15.84
N GLN A 87 6.60 11.27 16.04
CA GLN A 87 7.28 12.59 16.05
C GLN A 87 7.08 13.41 14.77
N SER A 88 6.88 12.76 13.65
CA SER A 88 6.67 13.38 12.33
C SER A 88 5.24 13.88 12.09
N ARG A 89 4.44 14.06 13.14
CA ARG A 89 3.05 14.56 13.01
C ARG A 89 2.94 15.97 12.41
N ARG A 90 4.00 16.77 12.52
CA ARG A 90 4.00 18.10 11.95
C ARG A 90 3.95 18.08 10.42
N GLU A 91 4.47 17.02 9.81
CA GLU A 91 4.45 16.78 8.38
C GLU A 91 3.78 15.44 8.10
N ALA A 92 2.49 15.50 7.76
CA ALA A 92 1.65 14.31 7.63
C ALA A 92 2.21 13.28 6.64
N LEU A 93 2.77 13.73 5.51
CA LEU A 93 3.33 12.84 4.49
C LEU A 93 4.60 12.13 4.96
N VAL A 94 5.51 12.83 5.62
CA VAL A 94 6.72 12.25 6.21
C VAL A 94 6.34 11.18 7.22
N GLY A 95 5.34 11.46 8.06
CA GLY A 95 4.82 10.50 9.03
C GLY A 95 4.23 9.24 8.39
N ILE A 96 3.42 9.40 7.35
CA ILE A 96 2.84 8.26 6.63
C ILE A 96 3.94 7.40 6.00
N ARG A 97 4.96 8.01 5.39
CA ARG A 97 6.07 7.28 4.77
C ARG A 97 6.95 6.56 5.80
N LEU A 98 7.28 7.22 6.92
CA LEU A 98 8.02 6.60 8.01
C LEU A 98 7.29 5.36 8.54
N ARG A 99 6.01 5.53 8.89
CA ARG A 99 5.19 4.46 9.45
C ARG A 99 4.62 3.49 8.42
N GLY A 100 4.70 3.81 7.14
CA GLY A 100 4.29 2.95 6.04
C GLY A 100 5.33 1.90 5.63
N TRP A 101 6.54 1.98 6.20
CA TRP A 101 7.63 1.01 6.06
C TRP A 101 8.23 0.87 4.66
N SER A 102 8.05 1.86 3.78
CA SER A 102 8.67 1.86 2.44
C SER A 102 10.20 1.78 2.48
N TRP A 103 10.82 2.29 3.55
CA TRP A 103 12.25 2.21 3.82
C TRP A 103 12.80 0.78 3.94
N LEU A 104 11.94 -0.23 4.15
CA LEU A 104 12.34 -1.65 4.08
C LEU A 104 12.94 -2.04 2.72
N ARG A 105 12.67 -1.25 1.70
CA ARG A 105 13.18 -1.46 0.34
C ARG A 105 14.50 -0.75 0.06
N THR A 106 15.14 -0.17 1.05
CA THR A 106 16.47 0.46 0.93
C THR A 106 17.48 -0.56 0.42
N GLU A 107 18.25 -0.17 -0.58
CA GLU A 107 19.34 -0.99 -1.09
C GLU A 107 20.47 -1.07 -0.07
N GLY A 108 21.00 -2.27 0.15
CA GLY A 108 22.08 -2.51 1.13
C GLY A 108 21.63 -2.49 2.60
N LEU A 109 20.34 -2.30 2.89
CA LEU A 109 19.83 -2.40 4.26
C LEU A 109 20.05 -3.81 4.81
N LYS A 110 20.76 -3.90 5.93
CA LYS A 110 20.98 -5.17 6.61
C LYS A 110 19.67 -5.69 7.21
N GLU A 111 19.43 -6.98 7.09
CA GLU A 111 18.19 -7.62 7.58
C GLU A 111 17.98 -7.44 9.08
N GLU A 112 19.05 -7.49 9.87
CA GLU A 112 18.97 -7.25 11.32
C GLU A 112 18.51 -5.85 11.67
N HIS A 113 18.96 -4.83 10.93
CA HIS A 113 18.50 -3.44 11.13
C HIS A 113 17.03 -3.28 10.74
N ALA A 114 16.64 -3.87 9.61
CA ALA A 114 15.25 -3.87 9.16
C ALA A 114 14.32 -4.53 10.20
N LEU A 115 14.70 -5.72 10.67
CA LEU A 115 13.92 -6.46 11.67
C LEU A 115 13.88 -5.71 13.00
N GLY A 116 15.01 -5.17 13.46
CA GLY A 116 15.07 -4.39 14.70
C GLY A 116 14.11 -3.21 14.69
N ALA A 117 14.06 -2.44 13.59
CA ALA A 117 13.14 -1.32 13.44
C ALA A 117 11.66 -1.76 13.33
N LEU A 118 11.38 -2.89 12.64
CA LEU A 118 10.04 -3.46 12.58
C LEU A 118 9.53 -3.88 13.96
N LEU A 119 10.35 -4.62 14.71
CA LEU A 119 9.98 -5.09 16.05
C LEU A 119 9.78 -3.94 17.03
N ASP A 120 10.64 -2.92 16.97
CA ASP A 120 10.49 -1.70 17.77
C ASP A 120 9.16 -0.99 17.49
N PHE A 121 8.83 -0.82 16.19
CA PHE A 121 7.55 -0.23 15.79
C PHE A 121 6.37 -1.06 16.32
N ILE A 122 6.37 -2.37 16.11
CA ILE A 122 5.28 -3.27 16.51
C ILE A 122 5.08 -3.24 18.01
N ALA A 123 6.16 -3.23 18.79
CA ALA A 123 6.10 -3.16 20.25
C ALA A 123 5.50 -1.83 20.74
N THR A 124 5.77 -0.73 20.05
CA THR A 124 5.34 0.61 20.45
C THR A 124 3.96 1.03 19.91
N GLU A 125 3.47 0.42 18.82
CA GLU A 125 2.22 0.83 18.16
C GLU A 125 0.99 0.85 19.08
N ASN A 126 0.90 -0.06 20.03
CA ASN A 126 -0.22 -0.14 20.97
C ASN A 126 -0.33 1.10 21.87
N GLY A 127 0.78 1.80 22.12
CA GLY A 127 0.85 3.06 22.86
C GLY A 127 0.55 4.30 22.02
N PHE A 128 0.31 4.16 20.71
CA PHE A 128 0.07 5.32 19.85
C PHE A 128 -1.25 6.00 20.19
N THR A 129 -1.22 7.32 20.23
CA THR A 129 -2.40 8.16 20.49
C THR A 129 -3.32 8.29 19.28
N TYR A 130 -2.88 7.84 18.11
CA TYR A 130 -3.68 7.73 16.90
C TYR A 130 -3.78 6.26 16.47
N ARG A 131 -4.81 5.93 15.75
CA ARG A 131 -4.92 4.63 15.08
C ARG A 131 -4.58 4.78 13.61
N ALA A 132 -3.85 3.81 13.07
CA ALA A 132 -3.51 3.83 11.66
C ALA A 132 -4.76 3.87 10.80
N GLU A 133 -4.78 4.79 9.83
CA GLU A 133 -5.81 4.82 8.80
C GLU A 133 -5.63 3.63 7.82
N PRO A 134 -6.70 3.21 7.12
CA PRO A 134 -6.66 2.03 6.26
C PRO A 134 -5.56 2.08 5.20
N TYR A 135 -5.31 3.24 4.62
CA TYR A 135 -4.22 3.44 3.67
C TYR A 135 -2.84 3.12 4.29
N GLU A 136 -2.58 3.63 5.50
CA GLU A 136 -1.33 3.38 6.23
C GLU A 136 -1.16 1.90 6.60
N LEU A 137 -2.24 1.22 7.01
CA LEU A 137 -2.24 -0.23 7.22
C LEU A 137 -1.91 -0.98 5.94
N SER A 138 -2.44 -0.54 4.81
CA SER A 138 -2.18 -1.16 3.51
C SER A 138 -0.70 -1.08 3.12
N LEU A 139 -0.07 0.06 3.33
CA LEU A 139 1.36 0.23 3.07
C LEU A 139 2.21 -0.71 3.94
N ARG A 140 1.91 -0.79 5.25
CA ARG A 140 2.63 -1.68 6.17
C ARG A 140 2.52 -3.14 5.77
N ILE A 141 1.31 -3.61 5.49
CA ILE A 141 1.08 -4.98 5.04
C ILE A 141 1.90 -5.27 3.79
N GLN A 142 1.85 -4.41 2.78
CA GLN A 142 2.56 -4.63 1.52
C GLN A 142 4.07 -4.64 1.72
N HIS A 143 4.63 -3.68 2.45
CA HIS A 143 6.08 -3.61 2.65
C HIS A 143 6.59 -4.74 3.53
N ALA A 144 5.83 -5.16 4.56
CA ALA A 144 6.18 -6.33 5.36
C ALA A 144 6.10 -7.63 4.54
N CYS A 145 5.04 -7.82 3.74
CA CYS A 145 4.91 -8.96 2.83
C CYS A 145 6.07 -9.00 1.82
N TRP A 146 6.42 -7.84 1.24
CA TRP A 146 7.55 -7.74 0.33
C TRP A 146 8.86 -8.14 1.02
N TRP A 147 9.12 -7.61 2.23
CA TRP A 147 10.34 -7.88 2.96
C TRP A 147 10.49 -9.37 3.31
N LEU A 148 9.43 -10.01 3.83
CA LEU A 148 9.42 -11.44 4.11
C LEU A 148 9.66 -12.27 2.86
N GLY A 149 8.98 -11.96 1.75
CA GLY A 149 9.09 -12.71 0.51
C GLY A 149 10.38 -12.42 -0.28
N TYR A 150 10.98 -11.25 -0.14
CA TYR A 150 12.26 -10.90 -0.80
C TYR A 150 13.44 -11.61 -0.12
N HIS A 151 13.42 -11.67 1.22
CA HIS A 151 14.49 -12.25 2.02
C HIS A 151 14.24 -13.73 2.37
N ASP A 152 13.15 -14.32 1.92
CA ASP A 152 12.71 -15.69 2.28
C ASP A 152 12.72 -15.91 3.80
N ARG A 153 12.10 -15.00 4.53
CA ARG A 153 12.04 -15.05 6.00
C ARG A 153 10.67 -15.45 6.51
N ALA A 154 10.68 -16.16 7.63
CA ALA A 154 9.52 -16.42 8.44
C ALA A 154 9.77 -15.84 9.83
N ASP A 155 9.33 -14.61 10.06
CA ASP A 155 9.32 -14.00 11.38
C ASP A 155 7.90 -14.02 11.93
N VAL A 156 7.70 -14.73 13.05
CA VAL A 156 6.37 -14.96 13.61
C VAL A 156 5.71 -13.66 14.08
N ILE A 157 6.48 -12.71 14.61
CA ILE A 157 5.94 -11.43 15.12
C ILE A 157 5.48 -10.58 13.94
N VAL A 158 6.28 -10.49 12.87
CA VAL A 158 5.93 -9.75 11.65
C VAL A 158 4.74 -10.41 10.95
N MET A 159 4.72 -11.74 10.85
CA MET A 159 3.58 -12.46 10.25
C MET A 159 2.30 -12.29 11.07
N GLN A 160 2.38 -12.32 12.41
CA GLN A 160 1.24 -12.06 13.27
C GLN A 160 0.75 -10.61 13.11
N TYR A 161 1.66 -9.66 12.99
CA TYR A 161 1.31 -8.27 12.70
C TYR A 161 0.53 -8.15 11.37
N ILE A 162 1.02 -8.79 10.30
CA ILE A 162 0.33 -8.81 8.99
C ILE A 162 -1.09 -9.40 9.15
N ALA A 163 -1.23 -10.49 9.89
CA ALA A 163 -2.54 -11.14 10.11
C ALA A 163 -3.51 -10.21 10.85
N ASP A 164 -3.06 -9.54 11.90
CA ASP A 164 -3.86 -8.60 12.69
C ASP A 164 -4.21 -7.34 11.89
N ALA A 165 -3.25 -6.81 11.13
CA ALA A 165 -3.47 -5.66 10.27
C ALA A 165 -4.46 -5.98 9.13
N ALA A 166 -4.34 -7.15 8.50
CA ALA A 166 -5.26 -7.59 7.45
C ALA A 166 -6.68 -7.86 8.00
N ALA A 167 -6.79 -8.45 9.20
CA ALA A 167 -8.08 -8.63 9.88
C ALA A 167 -8.78 -7.28 10.14
N ARG A 168 -8.04 -6.26 10.57
CA ARG A 168 -8.54 -4.89 10.73
C ARG A 168 -8.91 -4.27 9.38
N LEU A 169 -8.01 -4.33 8.40
CA LEU A 169 -8.18 -3.73 7.08
C LEU A 169 -9.39 -4.28 6.34
N ARG A 170 -9.69 -5.58 6.47
CA ARG A 170 -10.88 -6.19 5.88
C ARG A 170 -12.19 -5.47 6.25
N TRP A 171 -12.26 -4.91 7.45
CA TRP A 171 -13.41 -4.12 7.92
C TRP A 171 -13.33 -2.65 7.52
N LEU A 172 -12.10 -2.13 7.37
CA LEU A 172 -11.83 -0.71 7.22
C LEU A 172 -11.63 -0.27 5.76
N THR A 173 -11.94 -1.10 4.76
CA THR A 173 -11.75 -0.75 3.35
C THR A 173 -12.45 0.56 2.97
N GLU A 174 -11.75 1.41 2.20
CA GLU A 174 -12.16 2.79 1.90
C GLU A 174 -13.06 2.88 0.66
N GLU A 175 -14.07 2.03 0.57
CA GLU A 175 -14.99 1.93 -0.59
C GLU A 175 -15.72 3.25 -0.90
N HIS A 176 -15.84 4.14 0.09
CA HIS A 176 -16.48 5.44 -0.05
C HIS A 176 -15.65 6.47 -0.83
N LEU A 177 -14.32 6.32 -0.84
CA LEU A 177 -13.41 7.27 -1.50
C LEU A 177 -13.30 7.02 -2.99
N SER A 178 -13.40 5.76 -3.44
CA SER A 178 -13.23 5.36 -4.86
C SER A 178 -11.98 5.98 -5.50
N ASN A 179 -10.86 5.95 -4.79
CA ASN A 179 -9.58 6.51 -5.19
C ASN A 179 -8.46 5.46 -5.05
N ASN A 180 -7.18 5.87 -5.25
CA ASN A 180 -6.03 5.00 -5.11
C ASN A 180 -5.95 4.27 -3.75
N HIS A 181 -6.49 4.83 -2.66
CA HIS A 181 -6.51 4.18 -1.34
C HIS A 181 -7.26 2.84 -1.38
N LEU A 182 -8.40 2.78 -2.07
CA LEU A 182 -9.16 1.53 -2.20
C LEU A 182 -8.36 0.47 -2.97
N LEU A 183 -7.63 0.85 -4.01
CA LEU A 183 -6.73 -0.06 -4.72
C LEU A 183 -5.61 -0.56 -3.81
N GLU A 184 -4.99 0.31 -3.02
CA GLU A 184 -3.97 -0.08 -2.05
C GLU A 184 -4.52 -1.04 -0.98
N ASN A 185 -5.78 -0.84 -0.52
CA ASN A 185 -6.45 -1.80 0.37
C ASN A 185 -6.59 -3.17 -0.30
N GLY A 186 -6.96 -3.21 -1.57
CA GLY A 186 -7.09 -4.44 -2.36
C GLY A 186 -5.75 -5.18 -2.51
N PHE A 187 -4.69 -4.48 -2.90
CA PHE A 187 -3.35 -5.06 -2.99
C PHE A 187 -2.87 -5.61 -1.65
N ALA A 188 -3.03 -4.85 -0.57
CA ALA A 188 -2.61 -5.27 0.77
C ALA A 188 -3.30 -6.55 1.23
N LEU A 189 -4.63 -6.65 1.06
CA LEU A 189 -5.38 -7.87 1.41
C LEU A 189 -4.96 -9.06 0.53
N CYS A 190 -4.75 -8.83 -0.77
CA CYS A 190 -4.28 -9.87 -1.69
C CYS A 190 -2.92 -10.43 -1.24
N TRP A 191 -1.96 -9.54 -0.95
CA TRP A 191 -0.62 -9.93 -0.54
C TRP A 191 -0.61 -10.63 0.82
N ALA A 192 -1.34 -10.10 1.81
CA ALA A 192 -1.51 -10.78 3.09
C ALA A 192 -2.10 -12.18 2.90
N GLY A 193 -3.08 -12.32 2.00
CA GLY A 193 -3.68 -13.60 1.69
C GLY A 193 -2.73 -14.62 1.07
N LEU A 194 -1.74 -14.15 0.31
CA LEU A 194 -0.71 -15.00 -0.31
C LEU A 194 0.37 -15.40 0.71
N ILE A 195 0.88 -14.45 1.48
CA ILE A 195 1.93 -14.69 2.49
C ILE A 195 1.42 -15.58 3.63
N LEU A 196 0.18 -15.39 4.07
CA LEU A 196 -0.43 -16.11 5.19
C LEU A 196 -1.21 -17.37 4.75
N ASP A 197 -1.21 -17.70 3.46
CA ASP A 197 -2.04 -18.75 2.85
C ASP A 197 -3.52 -18.64 3.28
N ASN A 198 -4.07 -17.42 3.16
CA ASN A 198 -5.45 -17.12 3.53
C ASN A 198 -6.28 -16.76 2.30
N ALA A 199 -7.04 -17.74 1.80
CA ALA A 199 -7.88 -17.57 0.61
C ALA A 199 -8.93 -16.45 0.79
N SER A 200 -9.45 -16.23 2.00
CA SER A 200 -10.47 -15.19 2.26
C SER A 200 -9.90 -13.78 2.11
N TYR A 201 -8.68 -13.52 2.59
CA TYR A 201 -8.02 -12.22 2.38
C TYR A 201 -7.67 -12.02 0.91
N ARG A 202 -7.10 -13.06 0.27
CA ARG A 202 -6.75 -13.01 -1.15
C ARG A 202 -7.96 -12.73 -2.03
N SER A 203 -9.04 -13.50 -1.89
CA SER A 203 -10.28 -13.29 -2.65
C SER A 203 -10.83 -11.88 -2.45
N ARG A 204 -10.94 -11.43 -1.19
CA ARG A 204 -11.44 -10.08 -0.89
C ARG A 204 -10.58 -8.99 -1.55
N GLY A 205 -9.25 -9.13 -1.51
CA GLY A 205 -8.33 -8.20 -2.18
C GLY A 205 -8.56 -8.16 -3.69
N LEU A 206 -8.65 -9.33 -4.33
CA LEU A 206 -8.89 -9.42 -5.77
C LEU A 206 -10.26 -8.86 -6.19
N ASP A 207 -11.30 -9.05 -5.38
CA ASP A 207 -12.65 -8.52 -5.66
C ASP A 207 -12.66 -6.99 -5.61
N ILE A 208 -11.96 -6.41 -4.62
CA ILE A 208 -11.76 -4.94 -4.54
C ILE A 208 -11.04 -4.46 -5.79
N LEU A 209 -9.93 -5.09 -6.16
CA LEU A 209 -9.15 -4.71 -7.33
C LEU A 209 -9.97 -4.78 -8.62
N ARG A 210 -10.71 -5.85 -8.86
CA ARG A 210 -11.57 -6.00 -10.06
C ARG A 210 -12.62 -4.90 -10.14
N THR A 211 -13.29 -4.61 -9.03
CA THR A 211 -14.37 -3.61 -8.98
C THR A 211 -13.83 -2.18 -9.08
N ALA A 212 -12.80 -1.86 -8.29
CA ALA A 212 -12.23 -0.52 -8.27
C ALA A 212 -11.57 -0.17 -9.61
N TRP A 213 -10.97 -1.15 -10.26
CA TRP A 213 -10.31 -0.96 -11.56
C TRP A 213 -11.25 -0.46 -12.64
N GLN A 214 -12.45 -1.03 -12.71
CA GLN A 214 -13.45 -0.63 -13.70
C GLN A 214 -13.88 0.84 -13.56
N SER A 215 -13.79 1.39 -12.35
CA SER A 215 -14.19 2.78 -12.06
C SER A 215 -13.03 3.77 -12.04
N GLN A 216 -11.80 3.30 -11.87
CA GLN A 216 -10.63 4.16 -11.65
C GLN A 216 -9.65 4.21 -12.84
N VAL A 217 -9.77 3.31 -13.81
CA VAL A 217 -8.98 3.38 -15.04
C VAL A 217 -9.83 3.88 -16.18
N LEU A 218 -9.42 4.99 -16.75
CA LEU A 218 -10.11 5.62 -17.86
C LEU A 218 -9.88 4.83 -19.17
N PRO A 219 -10.72 5.00 -20.18
CA PRO A 219 -10.51 4.38 -21.50
C PRO A 219 -9.15 4.73 -22.15
N SER A 220 -8.57 5.86 -21.75
CA SER A 220 -7.20 6.26 -22.16
C SER A 220 -6.11 5.40 -21.55
N GLY A 221 -6.42 4.58 -20.55
CA GLY A 221 -5.46 3.84 -19.75
C GLY A 221 -4.87 4.64 -18.56
N SER A 222 -5.29 5.90 -18.39
CA SER A 222 -4.83 6.71 -17.26
C SER A 222 -5.65 6.43 -16.01
N HIS A 223 -5.05 6.58 -14.84
CA HIS A 223 -5.80 6.57 -13.58
C HIS A 223 -6.69 7.81 -13.48
N SER A 224 -7.87 7.69 -12.90
CA SER A 224 -8.88 8.75 -12.81
C SER A 224 -8.43 10.02 -12.09
N GLU A 225 -7.47 9.92 -11.18
CA GLU A 225 -6.87 11.08 -10.52
C GLU A 225 -5.88 11.84 -11.40
N GLN A 226 -5.56 11.33 -12.60
CA GLN A 226 -4.69 11.94 -13.60
C GLN A 226 -3.32 12.40 -13.08
N SER A 227 -2.84 11.76 -12.01
CA SER A 227 -1.53 11.99 -11.43
C SER A 227 -0.52 10.99 -11.98
N PRO A 228 0.58 11.44 -12.62
CA PRO A 228 1.65 10.56 -13.06
C PRO A 228 2.25 9.74 -11.91
N MET A 229 2.34 10.32 -10.73
CA MET A 229 2.85 9.64 -9.54
C MET A 229 1.96 8.44 -9.16
N TYR A 230 0.64 8.63 -9.08
CA TYR A 230 -0.29 7.54 -8.76
C TYR A 230 -0.30 6.48 -9.85
N GLN A 231 -0.20 6.86 -11.12
CA GLN A 231 -0.10 5.91 -12.21
C GLN A 231 1.13 5.01 -12.08
N HIS A 232 2.30 5.57 -11.73
CA HIS A 232 3.52 4.78 -11.50
C HIS A 232 3.39 3.87 -10.28
N ILE A 233 2.83 4.36 -9.18
CA ILE A 233 2.60 3.54 -7.97
C ILE A 233 1.71 2.34 -8.32
N LEU A 234 0.58 2.57 -8.98
CA LEU A 234 -0.36 1.51 -9.32
C LEU A 234 0.22 0.51 -10.33
N LEU A 235 0.97 0.98 -11.32
CA LEU A 235 1.69 0.13 -12.25
C LEU A 235 2.68 -0.78 -11.51
N ALA A 236 3.46 -0.21 -10.60
CA ALA A 236 4.39 -0.94 -9.76
C ALA A 236 3.68 -2.03 -8.93
N ARG A 237 2.57 -1.68 -8.28
CA ARG A 237 1.76 -2.64 -7.49
C ARG A 237 1.19 -3.77 -8.34
N CYS A 238 0.73 -3.47 -9.55
CA CYS A 238 0.25 -4.51 -10.47
C CYS A 238 1.36 -5.48 -10.85
N ILE A 239 2.53 -4.97 -11.23
CA ILE A 239 3.69 -5.80 -11.61
C ILE A 239 4.11 -6.69 -10.43
N GLU A 240 4.25 -6.12 -9.25
CA GLU A 240 4.60 -6.85 -8.03
C GLU A 240 3.55 -7.92 -7.68
N THR A 241 2.27 -7.59 -7.82
CA THR A 241 1.18 -8.54 -7.55
C THR A 241 1.19 -9.70 -8.53
N ILE A 242 1.36 -9.44 -9.82
CA ILE A 242 1.47 -10.49 -10.84
C ILE A 242 2.67 -11.40 -10.54
N ALA A 243 3.84 -10.83 -10.21
CA ALA A 243 5.02 -11.60 -9.87
C ALA A 243 4.80 -12.46 -8.61
N LEU A 244 4.22 -11.89 -7.56
CA LEU A 244 3.91 -12.59 -6.32
C LEU A 244 2.91 -13.74 -6.58
N MET A 245 1.84 -13.50 -7.33
CA MET A 245 0.84 -14.51 -7.64
C MET A 245 1.41 -15.65 -8.50
N ARG A 246 2.28 -15.33 -9.45
CA ARG A 246 3.00 -16.34 -10.25
C ARG A 246 3.87 -17.22 -9.35
N ASN A 247 4.64 -16.62 -8.45
CA ASN A 247 5.52 -17.36 -7.54
C ASN A 247 4.75 -18.17 -6.48
N CYS A 248 3.47 -17.86 -6.26
CA CYS A 248 2.55 -18.63 -5.43
C CYS A 248 1.69 -19.62 -6.25
N SER A 249 1.94 -19.83 -7.55
CA SER A 249 1.13 -20.67 -8.46
C SER A 249 -0.35 -20.26 -8.50
N LYS A 250 -0.61 -18.95 -8.52
CA LYS A 250 -1.94 -18.31 -8.58
C LYS A 250 -2.09 -17.33 -9.74
N GLU A 251 -1.27 -17.45 -10.77
CA GLU A 251 -1.19 -16.50 -11.90
C GLU A 251 -2.54 -16.35 -12.63
N THR A 252 -3.35 -17.40 -12.70
CA THR A 252 -4.67 -17.35 -13.33
C THR A 252 -5.62 -16.40 -12.63
N GLU A 253 -5.53 -16.27 -11.30
CA GLU A 253 -6.33 -15.35 -10.51
C GLU A 253 -5.95 -13.87 -10.79
N ALA A 254 -4.69 -13.63 -11.21
CA ALA A 254 -4.15 -12.30 -11.52
C ALA A 254 -4.31 -11.89 -12.99
N GLY A 255 -4.85 -12.77 -13.84
CA GLY A 255 -4.91 -12.54 -15.28
C GLY A 255 -5.55 -11.21 -15.70
N PHE A 256 -6.53 -10.73 -14.94
CA PHE A 256 -7.17 -9.44 -15.17
C PHE A 256 -6.24 -8.22 -14.97
N LEU A 257 -5.12 -8.36 -14.25
CA LEU A 257 -4.14 -7.28 -14.05
C LEU A 257 -3.22 -7.09 -15.27
N ILE A 258 -3.07 -8.10 -16.14
CA ILE A 258 -2.20 -8.03 -17.30
C ILE A 258 -2.62 -6.92 -18.28
N PRO A 259 -3.87 -6.85 -18.75
CA PRO A 259 -4.31 -5.76 -19.62
C PRO A 259 -4.24 -4.39 -18.94
N VAL A 260 -4.36 -4.37 -17.61
CA VAL A 260 -4.23 -3.18 -16.82
C VAL A 260 -2.80 -2.64 -16.85
N VAL A 261 -1.80 -3.50 -16.65
CA VAL A 261 -0.39 -3.11 -16.78
C VAL A 261 -0.12 -2.56 -18.16
N ALA A 262 -0.66 -3.19 -19.21
CA ALA A 262 -0.52 -2.72 -20.58
C ALA A 262 -1.15 -1.33 -20.79
N SER A 263 -2.27 -1.03 -20.13
CA SER A 263 -2.94 0.27 -20.24
C SER A 263 -2.26 1.38 -19.44
N LEU A 264 -1.72 1.06 -18.25
CA LEU A 264 -1.01 2.01 -17.40
C LEU A 264 0.42 2.30 -17.87
N ALA A 265 1.01 1.40 -18.67
CA ALA A 265 2.36 1.58 -19.18
C ALA A 265 2.46 2.84 -20.07
N PRO A 266 3.54 3.62 -19.95
CA PRO A 266 3.73 4.78 -20.81
C PRO A 266 3.68 4.38 -22.27
N ARG A 267 2.76 4.96 -23.03
CA ARG A 267 2.73 4.76 -24.49
C ARG A 267 3.99 5.42 -25.07
N ARG A 268 4.78 4.66 -25.82
CA ARG A 268 5.87 5.26 -26.60
C ARG A 268 5.22 6.27 -27.55
N SER A 269 5.57 7.56 -27.40
CA SER A 269 5.20 8.56 -28.39
C SER A 269 5.90 8.19 -29.69
N THR A 270 5.13 7.74 -30.66
CA THR A 270 5.59 7.64 -32.04
C THR A 270 5.62 9.05 -32.62
N HIS A 271 6.43 9.94 -32.09
CA HIS A 271 6.84 11.11 -32.81
C HIS A 271 7.86 10.64 -33.86
N THR A 272 7.33 10.21 -34.99
CA THR A 272 8.06 10.27 -36.25
C THR A 272 8.54 11.71 -36.38
N ARG A 273 9.83 11.92 -36.27
CA ARG A 273 10.45 13.18 -36.74
C ARG A 273 10.02 13.30 -38.21
N ALA A 274 9.01 14.12 -38.45
CA ALA A 274 8.76 14.61 -39.80
C ALA A 274 10.07 15.27 -40.24
N GLY A 275 10.68 14.69 -41.27
CA GLY A 275 11.95 15.15 -41.78
C GLY A 275 11.83 16.62 -42.15
N VAL A 276 12.71 17.42 -41.58
CA VAL A 276 13.02 18.73 -42.16
C VAL A 276 13.75 18.41 -43.43
N GLY A 277 12.94 18.32 -44.51
CA GLY A 277 13.43 18.29 -45.89
C GLY A 277 14.18 19.58 -46.15
N GLY A 278 15.48 19.45 -46.35
CA GLY A 278 16.32 20.54 -46.83
C GLY A 278 15.80 21.07 -48.15
N ALA A 279 15.53 22.35 -48.19
CA ALA A 279 15.52 23.13 -49.44
C ALA A 279 16.92 23.72 -49.57
N ALA A 280 17.74 23.02 -50.37
CA ALA A 280 18.94 23.60 -50.94
C ALA A 280 18.58 24.32 -52.24
N ALA A 281 19.28 25.41 -52.50
CA ALA A 281 19.62 25.97 -53.77
C ALA A 281 18.64 26.89 -54.48
N ARG A 282 18.86 28.12 -54.70
CA ARG A 282 19.73 28.71 -55.74
C ARG A 282 19.82 30.20 -55.52
#